data_ffe66f71bf04245b8fd007db365ed071
#
_entry.id   ffe66f71bf04245b8fd007db365ed071
#
_cell.length_a   1.000
_cell.length_b   1.000
_cell.length_c   1.000
_cell.angle_alpha   90.00
_cell.angle_beta   90.00
_cell.angle_gamma   90.00
#
_symmetry.space_group_name_H-M   'P 1'
#
loop_
_entity.id
_entity.type
_entity.pdbx_description
1 polymer ?
#
loop_
_entity_poly.entity_id
_entity_poly.type
_entity_poly.pdbx_seq_one_letter_code
_entity_poly.pdbx_strand_id
1 'polypeptide(L)'
;MGFFPIERGLVELICSFFVASWTGVVKYHGPRPSMRPKQVFVANHTSMIDFIVLEQMTAFAVIMQKHPGWVGLLQSTILESLGCIWFNRSESKDREIVARKLREHVNGADNNPLLIFPEGTCVNNHYTVMFKKGAFELGCTVCPIAIKQSFTTHLLQLMTSWAVVCDVWYLEPQNLKPGETPIEFAERVRDIISVRAGLKKVPWDGYLKYSRPSPKLRERKQQSFAESVLRHLEQK
;
A
#
# COMPACT_ATOMS: atom_id res chain seq x y z
N MET A 1 -24.62 -4.48 -4.27
CA MET A 1 -25.25 -4.70 -2.96
C MET A 1 -24.49 -3.83 -1.97
N GLY A 2 -25.14 -2.78 -1.45
CA GLY A 2 -24.50 -1.86 -0.51
C GLY A 2 -24.24 -2.54 0.83
N PHE A 3 -23.07 -2.33 1.38
CA PHE A 3 -22.67 -2.82 2.69
C PHE A 3 -23.62 -2.27 3.77
N PHE A 4 -24.16 -3.15 4.58
CA PHE A 4 -24.93 -2.74 5.75
C PHE A 4 -23.98 -2.12 6.79
N PRO A 5 -24.40 -1.04 7.49
CA PRO A 5 -23.58 -0.39 8.54
C PRO A 5 -23.08 -1.35 9.62
N ILE A 6 -23.82 -2.45 9.85
CA ILE A 6 -23.50 -3.49 10.83
C ILE A 6 -22.23 -4.26 10.44
N GLU A 7 -22.07 -4.61 9.16
CA GLU A 7 -20.88 -5.38 8.68
C GLU A 7 -19.61 -4.57 8.78
N ARG A 8 -19.69 -3.27 8.49
CA ARG A 8 -18.55 -2.33 8.65
C ARG A 8 -18.14 -2.22 10.11
N GLY A 9 -19.09 -2.00 11.01
CA GLY A 9 -18.84 -1.94 12.44
C GLY A 9 -18.25 -3.23 13.00
N LEU A 10 -18.65 -4.38 12.46
CA LEU A 10 -18.09 -5.67 12.86
C LEU A 10 -16.63 -5.81 12.43
N VAL A 11 -16.26 -5.39 11.20
CA VAL A 11 -14.87 -5.42 10.72
C VAL A 11 -14.01 -4.46 11.55
N GLU A 12 -14.45 -3.23 11.77
CA GLU A 12 -13.76 -2.25 12.63
C GLU A 12 -13.53 -2.82 14.04
N LEU A 13 -14.53 -3.50 14.61
CA LEU A 13 -14.43 -4.14 15.93
C LEU A 13 -13.44 -5.30 15.96
N ILE A 14 -13.49 -6.19 14.96
CA ILE A 14 -12.57 -7.33 14.84
C ILE A 14 -11.12 -6.83 14.70
N CYS A 15 -10.88 -5.84 13.86
CA CYS A 15 -9.57 -5.24 13.70
C CYS A 15 -9.09 -4.55 14.97
N SER A 16 -9.98 -3.88 15.69
CA SER A 16 -9.67 -3.27 16.99
C SER A 16 -9.29 -4.31 18.04
N PHE A 17 -10.02 -5.42 18.08
CA PHE A 17 -9.68 -6.54 18.96
C PHE A 17 -8.31 -7.15 18.60
N PHE A 18 -8.01 -7.29 17.32
CA PHE A 18 -6.71 -7.78 16.85
C PHE A 18 -5.56 -6.87 17.30
N VAL A 19 -5.69 -5.56 17.08
CA VAL A 19 -4.68 -4.58 17.52
C VAL A 19 -4.51 -4.59 19.03
N ALA A 20 -5.61 -4.66 19.78
CA ALA A 20 -5.57 -4.75 21.25
C ALA A 20 -4.90 -6.04 21.74
N SER A 21 -5.15 -7.18 21.07
CA SER A 21 -4.54 -8.47 21.44
C SER A 21 -3.02 -8.49 21.29
N TRP A 22 -2.45 -7.62 20.47
CA TRP A 22 -1.01 -7.45 20.29
C TRP A 22 -0.42 -6.31 21.12
N THR A 23 -1.17 -5.81 22.10
CA THR A 23 -0.77 -4.61 22.86
C THR A 23 -0.40 -3.43 21.96
N GLY A 24 -1.07 -3.35 20.80
CA GLY A 24 -0.84 -2.31 19.81
C GLY A 24 -1.41 -0.97 20.29
N VAL A 25 -0.62 0.09 20.20
CA VAL A 25 -1.07 1.46 20.38
C VAL A 25 -0.99 2.17 19.04
N VAL A 26 -2.14 2.50 18.47
CA VAL A 26 -2.22 3.25 17.22
C VAL A 26 -2.64 4.68 17.50
N LYS A 27 -1.85 5.63 17.03
CA LYS A 27 -2.16 7.06 17.11
C LYS A 27 -2.60 7.54 15.74
N TYR A 28 -3.86 7.95 15.64
CA TYR A 28 -4.41 8.52 14.41
C TYR A 28 -4.35 10.05 14.47
N HIS A 29 -3.88 10.65 13.39
CA HIS A 29 -3.72 12.09 13.23
C HIS A 29 -4.48 12.54 11.97
N GLY A 30 -5.24 13.60 12.07
CA GLY A 30 -6.08 14.12 11.00
C GLY A 30 -7.53 13.62 11.08
N PRO A 31 -8.40 14.09 10.16
CA PRO A 31 -9.81 13.74 10.17
C PRO A 31 -10.02 12.27 9.79
N ARG A 32 -11.00 11.63 10.45
CA ARG A 32 -11.41 10.26 10.08
C ARG A 32 -11.81 10.23 8.59
N PRO A 33 -11.39 9.19 7.84
CA PRO A 33 -11.77 9.04 6.44
C PRO A 33 -13.29 9.05 6.27
N SER A 34 -13.77 9.85 5.35
CA SER A 34 -15.19 9.91 5.01
C SER A 34 -15.45 9.17 3.71
N MET A 35 -16.59 8.51 3.63
CA MET A 35 -17.03 7.86 2.40
C MET A 35 -17.57 8.94 1.46
N ARG A 36 -16.80 9.20 0.40
CA ARG A 36 -17.20 10.10 -0.68
C ARG A 36 -16.89 9.43 -2.01
N PRO A 37 -17.77 9.56 -3.01
CA PRO A 37 -17.47 9.09 -4.37
C PRO A 37 -16.27 9.84 -4.93
N LYS A 38 -15.61 9.26 -5.91
CA LYS A 38 -14.48 9.85 -6.63
C LYS A 38 -13.27 10.19 -5.75
N GLN A 39 -13.00 9.35 -4.74
CA GLN A 39 -11.76 9.44 -3.97
C GLN A 39 -11.11 8.07 -3.81
N VAL A 40 -9.78 8.06 -3.69
CA VAL A 40 -8.97 6.88 -3.39
C VAL A 40 -7.99 7.21 -2.29
N PHE A 41 -7.85 6.32 -1.33
CA PHE A 41 -6.84 6.42 -0.28
C PHE A 41 -5.57 5.71 -0.72
N VAL A 42 -4.44 6.35 -0.50
CA VAL A 42 -3.11 5.86 -0.91
C VAL A 42 -2.18 5.88 0.29
N ALA A 43 -1.62 4.73 0.65
CA ALA A 43 -0.73 4.60 1.80
C ALA A 43 0.62 3.97 1.41
N ASN A 44 1.70 4.33 2.13
CA ASN A 44 2.92 3.54 2.12
C ASN A 44 2.69 2.18 2.79
N HIS A 45 3.48 1.17 2.45
CA HIS A 45 3.25 -0.22 2.89
C HIS A 45 4.47 -0.77 3.63
N THR A 46 4.36 -0.84 4.96
CA THR A 46 5.46 -1.29 5.82
C THR A 46 5.34 -2.76 6.19
N SER A 47 4.11 -3.23 6.44
CA SER A 47 3.84 -4.62 6.83
C SER A 47 2.40 -5.03 6.50
N MET A 48 2.09 -6.31 6.61
CA MET A 48 0.72 -6.81 6.45
C MET A 48 -0.25 -6.28 7.52
N ILE A 49 0.28 -5.76 8.62
CA ILE A 49 -0.50 -5.18 9.73
C ILE A 49 -1.10 -3.83 9.34
N ASP A 50 -0.49 -3.11 8.38
CA ASP A 50 -0.95 -1.79 7.95
C ASP A 50 -2.43 -1.79 7.56
N PHE A 51 -2.87 -2.86 6.89
CA PHE A 51 -4.26 -3.03 6.52
C PHE A 51 -5.16 -3.12 7.77
N ILE A 52 -4.82 -3.97 8.73
CA ILE A 52 -5.58 -4.16 9.98
C ILE A 52 -5.67 -2.86 10.78
N VAL A 53 -4.56 -2.12 10.83
CA VAL A 53 -4.50 -0.82 11.52
C VAL A 53 -5.42 0.20 10.86
N LEU A 54 -5.47 0.24 9.53
CA LEU A 54 -6.34 1.18 8.82
C LEU A 54 -7.82 0.80 8.91
N GLU A 55 -8.13 -0.51 8.87
CA GLU A 55 -9.49 -1.04 9.03
C GLU A 55 -10.12 -0.73 10.39
N GLN A 56 -9.32 -0.46 11.41
CA GLN A 56 -9.80 -0.02 12.71
C GLN A 56 -10.61 1.29 12.66
N MET A 57 -10.24 2.17 11.73
CA MET A 57 -10.87 3.49 11.60
C MET A 57 -12.01 3.50 10.59
N THR A 58 -11.88 2.70 9.55
CA THR A 58 -12.85 2.66 8.45
C THR A 58 -12.67 1.38 7.67
N ALA A 59 -13.76 0.71 7.35
CA ALA A 59 -13.75 -0.46 6.49
C ALA A 59 -13.40 -0.06 5.05
N PHE A 60 -12.20 -0.39 4.62
CA PHE A 60 -11.69 -0.12 3.28
C PHE A 60 -11.93 -1.29 2.31
N ALA A 61 -12.23 -1.00 1.07
CA ALA A 61 -12.02 -1.93 -0.03
C ALA A 61 -10.56 -1.84 -0.46
N VAL A 62 -9.86 -2.98 -0.55
CA VAL A 62 -8.43 -3.01 -0.89
C VAL A 62 -8.18 -3.83 -2.14
N ILE A 63 -7.19 -3.42 -2.92
CA ILE A 63 -6.70 -4.23 -4.02
C ILE A 63 -5.62 -5.18 -3.51
N MET A 64 -5.85 -6.48 -3.66
CA MET A 64 -4.97 -7.54 -3.15
C MET A 64 -4.69 -8.62 -4.19
N GLN A 65 -3.56 -9.31 -4.02
CA GLN A 65 -3.28 -10.52 -4.77
C GLN A 65 -4.08 -11.68 -4.19
N LYS A 66 -4.67 -12.52 -5.07
CA LYS A 66 -5.34 -13.74 -4.67
C LYS A 66 -4.32 -14.75 -4.15
N HIS A 67 -4.54 -15.28 -2.95
CA HIS A 67 -3.69 -16.31 -2.33
C HIS A 67 -4.39 -17.68 -2.35
N PRO A 68 -3.64 -18.78 -2.53
CA PRO A 68 -4.21 -20.13 -2.40
C PRO A 68 -4.40 -20.52 -0.93
N GLY A 69 -5.20 -21.59 -0.70
CA GLY A 69 -5.39 -22.21 0.61
C GLY A 69 -6.33 -21.44 1.53
N TRP A 70 -6.17 -21.61 2.84
CA TRP A 70 -7.04 -21.03 3.87
C TRP A 70 -7.04 -19.49 3.88
N VAL A 71 -5.93 -18.87 3.52
CA VAL A 71 -5.86 -17.42 3.34
C VAL A 71 -6.80 -16.99 2.21
N GLY A 72 -6.83 -17.71 1.09
CA GLY A 72 -7.75 -17.45 -0.01
C GLY A 72 -9.23 -17.65 0.39
N LEU A 73 -9.52 -18.62 1.27
CA LEU A 73 -10.86 -18.78 1.82
C LEU A 73 -11.28 -17.59 2.68
N LEU A 74 -10.41 -17.13 3.57
CA LEU A 74 -10.63 -15.92 4.39
C LEU A 74 -10.84 -14.69 3.50
N GLN A 75 -10.03 -14.56 2.45
CA GLN A 75 -10.15 -13.51 1.46
C GLN A 75 -11.52 -13.53 0.76
N SER A 76 -11.99 -14.71 0.31
CA SER A 76 -13.24 -14.84 -0.42
C SER A 76 -14.51 -14.76 0.44
N THR A 77 -14.38 -14.83 1.76
CA THR A 77 -15.54 -14.74 2.66
C THR A 77 -15.64 -13.35 3.30
N ILE A 78 -14.64 -12.93 4.07
CA ILE A 78 -14.70 -11.69 4.85
C ILE A 78 -14.36 -10.48 3.98
N LEU A 79 -13.28 -10.57 3.18
CA LEU A 79 -12.78 -9.42 2.43
C LEU A 79 -13.55 -9.16 1.13
N GLU A 80 -14.22 -10.18 0.57
CA GLU A 80 -15.11 -9.98 -0.58
C GLU A 80 -16.31 -9.12 -0.18
N SER A 81 -16.80 -9.30 1.02
CA SER A 81 -17.88 -8.49 1.57
C SER A 81 -17.51 -7.01 1.74
N LEU A 82 -16.24 -6.66 1.90
CA LEU A 82 -15.74 -5.29 1.91
C LEU A 82 -15.62 -4.66 0.50
N GLY A 83 -15.91 -5.40 -0.56
CA GLY A 83 -15.73 -4.94 -1.94
C GLY A 83 -14.28 -4.99 -2.40
N CYS A 84 -13.43 -5.80 -1.78
CA CYS A 84 -12.03 -5.95 -2.17
C CYS A 84 -11.87 -6.46 -3.60
N ILE A 85 -10.86 -5.96 -4.30
CA ILE A 85 -10.61 -6.28 -5.70
C ILE A 85 -9.40 -7.22 -5.78
N TRP A 86 -9.61 -8.38 -6.40
CA TRP A 86 -8.58 -9.42 -6.53
C TRP A 86 -7.90 -9.35 -7.89
N PHE A 87 -6.59 -9.60 -7.91
CA PHE A 87 -5.83 -9.69 -9.16
C PHE A 87 -4.78 -10.81 -9.15
N ASN A 88 -4.47 -11.33 -10.33
CA ASN A 88 -3.35 -12.23 -10.57
C ASN A 88 -2.20 -11.47 -11.21
N ARG A 89 -1.00 -11.56 -10.64
CA ARG A 89 0.19 -10.85 -11.16
C ARG A 89 0.72 -11.42 -12.48
N SER A 90 0.39 -12.66 -12.80
CA SER A 90 0.93 -13.40 -13.95
C SER A 90 0.30 -13.01 -15.30
N GLU A 91 -0.85 -12.35 -15.31
CA GLU A 91 -1.60 -12.09 -16.53
C GLU A 91 -1.63 -10.59 -16.85
N SER A 92 -1.08 -10.23 -18.01
CA SER A 92 -1.11 -8.83 -18.48
C SER A 92 -2.53 -8.33 -18.80
N LYS A 93 -3.43 -9.25 -19.18
CA LYS A 93 -4.86 -8.97 -19.44
C LYS A 93 -5.60 -8.54 -18.19
N ASP A 94 -5.16 -8.99 -17.01
CA ASP A 94 -5.79 -8.63 -15.74
C ASP A 94 -5.62 -7.14 -15.40
N ARG A 95 -4.60 -6.47 -15.93
CA ARG A 95 -4.35 -5.04 -15.64
C ARG A 95 -5.48 -4.13 -16.12
N GLU A 96 -6.01 -4.38 -17.32
CA GLU A 96 -7.13 -3.59 -17.87
C GLU A 96 -8.43 -3.89 -17.13
N ILE A 97 -8.67 -5.16 -16.80
CA ILE A 97 -9.84 -5.59 -16.03
C ILE A 97 -9.80 -4.96 -14.64
N VAL A 98 -8.64 -4.98 -13.98
CA VAL A 98 -8.45 -4.36 -12.66
C VAL A 98 -8.63 -2.86 -12.74
N ALA A 99 -8.05 -2.18 -13.72
CA ALA A 99 -8.20 -0.73 -13.89
C ALA A 99 -9.67 -0.33 -14.11
N ARG A 100 -10.44 -1.14 -14.87
CA ARG A 100 -11.88 -0.94 -15.05
C ARG A 100 -12.62 -1.10 -13.73
N LYS A 101 -12.41 -2.21 -13.01
CA LYS A 101 -13.04 -2.46 -11.70
C LYS A 101 -12.74 -1.37 -10.69
N LEU A 102 -11.50 -0.86 -10.66
CA LEU A 102 -11.13 0.25 -9.78
C LEU A 102 -11.91 1.53 -10.12
N ARG A 103 -12.04 1.86 -11.40
CA ARG A 103 -12.84 3.03 -11.84
C ARG A 103 -14.33 2.86 -11.50
N GLU A 104 -14.89 1.68 -11.73
CA GLU A 104 -16.26 1.36 -11.37
C GLU A 104 -16.48 1.49 -9.87
N HIS A 105 -15.56 0.97 -9.06
CA HIS A 105 -15.62 1.05 -7.61
C HIS A 105 -15.56 2.49 -7.10
N VAL A 106 -14.63 3.31 -7.60
CA VAL A 106 -14.45 4.71 -7.17
C VAL A 106 -15.64 5.59 -7.55
N ASN A 107 -16.34 5.26 -8.64
CA ASN A 107 -17.52 6.00 -9.08
C ASN A 107 -18.81 5.59 -8.36
N GLY A 108 -18.83 4.45 -7.68
CA GLY A 108 -19.99 3.99 -6.93
C GLY A 108 -20.17 4.78 -5.63
N ALA A 109 -21.37 5.33 -5.40
CA ALA A 109 -21.64 6.18 -4.25
C ALA A 109 -21.69 5.41 -2.91
N ASP A 110 -22.10 4.13 -2.96
CA ASP A 110 -22.33 3.31 -1.76
C ASP A 110 -21.15 2.36 -1.45
N ASN A 111 -20.09 2.41 -2.26
CA ASN A 111 -18.93 1.54 -2.07
C ASN A 111 -18.07 1.98 -0.87
N ASN A 112 -17.40 1.01 -0.25
CA ASN A 112 -16.41 1.31 0.76
C ASN A 112 -15.28 2.16 0.16
N PRO A 113 -14.64 3.06 0.95
CA PRO A 113 -13.48 3.80 0.47
C PRO A 113 -12.41 2.86 -0.06
N LEU A 114 -11.88 3.14 -1.24
CA LEU A 114 -10.84 2.32 -1.86
C LEU A 114 -9.48 2.67 -1.26
N LEU A 115 -8.75 1.68 -0.77
CA LEU A 115 -7.37 1.81 -0.30
C LEU A 115 -6.41 1.09 -1.23
N ILE A 116 -5.35 1.79 -1.65
CA ILE A 116 -4.30 1.25 -2.51
C ILE A 116 -2.94 1.48 -1.87
N PHE A 117 -2.11 0.43 -1.86
CA PHE A 117 -0.69 0.51 -1.52
C PHE A 117 0.12 0.56 -2.83
N PRO A 118 0.49 1.74 -3.34
CA PRO A 118 1.06 1.87 -4.69
C PRO A 118 2.49 1.34 -4.80
N GLU A 119 3.17 1.11 -3.69
CA GLU A 119 4.45 0.40 -3.64
C GLU A 119 4.33 -1.04 -4.16
N GLY A 120 3.15 -1.65 -4.01
CA GLY A 120 2.85 -3.02 -4.45
C GLY A 120 3.65 -4.09 -3.73
N THR A 121 4.33 -3.74 -2.65
CA THR A 121 5.09 -4.64 -1.77
C THR A 121 5.33 -3.98 -0.43
N CYS A 122 5.45 -4.76 0.63
CA CYS A 122 5.90 -4.24 1.92
C CYS A 122 7.36 -3.81 1.83
N VAL A 123 7.64 -2.61 2.31
CA VAL A 123 8.98 -2.02 2.40
C VAL A 123 9.29 -1.79 3.88
N ASN A 124 10.54 -1.79 4.27
CA ASN A 124 10.88 -1.52 5.66
C ASN A 124 10.49 -0.08 6.06
N ASN A 125 10.34 0.13 7.36
CA ASN A 125 9.85 1.37 7.94
C ASN A 125 10.85 2.57 7.84
N HIS A 126 11.89 2.46 7.01
CA HIS A 126 12.91 3.50 6.78
C HIS A 126 12.89 4.06 5.37
N TYR A 127 12.39 3.28 4.41
CA TYR A 127 12.42 3.63 2.99
C TYR A 127 11.03 3.57 2.37
N THR A 128 10.85 4.30 1.29
CA THR A 128 9.72 4.15 0.37
C THR A 128 10.22 3.98 -1.05
N VAL A 129 9.58 3.07 -1.79
CA VAL A 129 9.92 2.77 -3.19
C VAL A 129 9.02 3.55 -4.14
N MET A 130 9.30 3.49 -5.44
CA MET A 130 8.53 4.18 -6.46
C MET A 130 7.06 3.75 -6.43
N PHE A 131 6.16 4.72 -6.42
CA PHE A 131 4.73 4.47 -6.49
C PHE A 131 4.30 4.12 -7.91
N LYS A 132 3.49 3.08 -8.04
CA LYS A 132 2.90 2.66 -9.31
C LYS A 132 1.76 3.59 -9.67
N LYS A 133 1.68 3.97 -10.95
CA LYS A 133 0.74 4.97 -11.46
C LYS A 133 -0.75 4.58 -11.39
N GLY A 134 -1.08 3.30 -11.21
CA GLY A 134 -2.45 2.79 -11.31
C GLY A 134 -3.48 3.48 -10.41
N ALA A 135 -3.11 3.90 -9.20
CA ALA A 135 -3.98 4.67 -8.30
C ALA A 135 -4.19 6.13 -8.79
N PHE A 136 -3.26 6.65 -9.56
CA PHE A 136 -3.19 8.05 -9.99
C PHE A 136 -3.79 8.30 -11.39
N GLU A 137 -4.20 7.22 -12.07
CA GLU A 137 -4.87 7.23 -13.39
C GLU A 137 -6.41 7.10 -13.28
N LEU A 138 -6.94 7.08 -12.07
CA LEU A 138 -8.38 6.87 -11.83
C LEU A 138 -9.23 8.12 -12.08
N GLY A 139 -8.61 9.29 -12.22
CA GLY A 139 -9.32 10.57 -12.41
C GLY A 139 -10.13 11.00 -11.19
N CYS A 140 -9.67 10.65 -9.99
CA CYS A 140 -10.32 10.95 -8.71
C CYS A 140 -9.37 11.66 -7.75
N THR A 141 -9.91 12.19 -6.66
CA THR A 141 -9.12 12.77 -5.57
C THR A 141 -8.34 11.68 -4.84
N VAL A 142 -7.05 11.90 -4.66
CA VAL A 142 -6.15 11.03 -3.89
C VAL A 142 -6.04 11.54 -2.47
N CYS A 143 -6.36 10.69 -1.49
CA CYS A 143 -6.25 10.98 -0.06
C CYS A 143 -5.02 10.24 0.51
N PRO A 144 -3.87 10.92 0.70
CA PRO A 144 -2.66 10.26 1.16
C PRO A 144 -2.75 9.89 2.64
N ILE A 145 -2.22 8.70 2.97
CA ILE A 145 -2.06 8.22 4.35
C ILE A 145 -0.58 7.91 4.56
N ALA A 146 0.01 8.47 5.60
CA ALA A 146 1.36 8.14 6.00
C ALA A 146 1.33 7.20 7.21
N ILE A 147 2.05 6.09 7.14
CA ILE A 147 2.15 5.09 8.20
C ILE A 147 3.60 5.01 8.67
N LYS A 148 3.79 5.12 9.97
CA LYS A 148 5.07 4.92 10.64
C LYS A 148 4.89 3.96 11.80
N GLN A 149 5.46 2.78 11.69
CA GLN A 149 5.49 1.83 12.80
C GLN A 149 6.76 2.05 13.62
N SER A 150 6.63 2.09 14.92
CA SER A 150 7.77 2.12 15.84
C SER A 150 8.35 0.72 16.05
N PHE A 151 8.44 -0.03 14.95
CA PHE A 151 9.08 -1.32 14.92
C PHE A 151 10.58 -1.15 14.67
N THR A 152 11.33 -0.93 15.68
CA THR A 152 12.77 -1.14 15.60
C THR A 152 13.03 -2.62 15.83
N THR A 153 13.32 -3.36 14.76
CA THR A 153 13.80 -4.74 14.76
C THR A 153 12.79 -5.88 14.97
N HIS A 154 12.42 -6.54 13.86
CA HIS A 154 12.09 -7.97 13.72
C HIS A 154 10.94 -8.62 14.52
N LEU A 155 10.32 -9.62 13.87
CA LEU A 155 9.30 -10.53 14.36
C LEU A 155 9.57 -11.06 15.79
N LEU A 156 10.83 -11.17 16.21
CA LEU A 156 11.24 -11.53 17.57
C LEU A 156 10.89 -10.45 18.62
N GLN A 157 10.93 -9.18 18.25
CA GLN A 157 10.46 -8.11 19.14
C GLN A 157 8.94 -8.05 19.22
N LEU A 158 8.24 -8.49 18.18
CA LEU A 158 6.78 -8.66 18.20
C LEU A 158 6.36 -9.66 19.28
N MET A 159 7.17 -10.68 19.51
CA MET A 159 6.93 -11.70 20.53
C MET A 159 7.43 -11.31 21.94
N THR A 160 8.28 -10.30 22.04
CA THR A 160 8.92 -9.88 23.31
C THR A 160 8.68 -8.43 23.66
N SER A 161 8.15 -7.60 22.75
CA SER A 161 7.85 -6.19 23.00
C SER A 161 6.48 -6.00 23.62
N TRP A 162 6.41 -5.22 24.67
CA TRP A 162 5.19 -4.95 25.43
C TRP A 162 4.22 -3.99 24.72
N ALA A 163 4.63 -3.31 23.66
CA ALA A 163 3.76 -2.44 22.87
C ALA A 163 4.28 -2.23 21.44
N VAL A 164 3.38 -2.30 20.47
CA VAL A 164 3.58 -1.86 19.09
C VAL A 164 3.00 -0.46 18.97
N VAL A 165 3.82 0.53 18.70
CA VAL A 165 3.35 1.89 18.46
C VAL A 165 3.33 2.16 16.96
N CYS A 166 2.18 2.57 16.45
CA CYS A 166 1.98 2.94 15.06
C CYS A 166 1.35 4.33 14.99
N ASP A 167 1.97 5.23 14.25
CA ASP A 167 1.40 6.53 13.92
C ASP A 167 0.84 6.48 12.50
N VAL A 168 -0.41 6.92 12.36
CA VAL A 168 -1.14 7.01 11.09
C VAL A 168 -1.59 8.44 10.89
N TRP A 169 -1.15 9.09 9.80
CA TRP A 169 -1.56 10.44 9.45
C TRP A 169 -2.45 10.43 8.21
N TYR A 170 -3.67 10.93 8.35
CA TYR A 170 -4.52 11.27 7.22
C TYR A 170 -4.15 12.67 6.74
N LEU A 171 -3.66 12.76 5.50
CA LEU A 171 -3.09 13.98 4.94
C LEU A 171 -4.10 14.66 4.01
N GLU A 172 -3.82 15.92 3.66
CA GLU A 172 -4.68 16.71 2.79
C GLU A 172 -4.90 16.04 1.42
N PRO A 173 -6.15 15.94 0.96
CA PRO A 173 -6.49 15.39 -0.33
C PRO A 173 -5.75 16.11 -1.48
N GLN A 174 -5.31 15.34 -2.45
CA GLN A 174 -4.55 15.81 -3.61
C GLN A 174 -5.30 15.52 -4.91
N ASN A 175 -5.26 16.45 -5.84
CA ASN A 175 -5.77 16.27 -7.19
C ASN A 175 -4.64 16.39 -8.21
N LEU A 176 -4.82 15.75 -9.35
CA LEU A 176 -3.93 15.89 -10.51
C LEU A 176 -3.91 17.36 -10.95
N LYS A 177 -2.73 17.93 -11.10
CA LYS A 177 -2.57 19.33 -11.56
C LYS A 177 -2.65 19.41 -13.08
N PRO A 178 -3.05 20.56 -13.64
CA PRO A 178 -2.98 20.78 -15.08
C PRO A 178 -1.56 20.57 -15.61
N GLY A 179 -1.42 19.73 -16.65
CA GLY A 179 -0.13 19.37 -17.24
C GLY A 179 0.71 18.35 -16.49
N GLU A 180 0.28 17.90 -15.29
CA GLU A 180 0.98 16.88 -14.52
C GLU A 180 0.63 15.49 -15.06
N THR A 181 1.63 14.66 -15.26
CA THR A 181 1.42 13.24 -15.62
C THR A 181 1.05 12.41 -14.39
N PRO A 182 0.37 11.26 -14.54
CA PRO A 182 0.09 10.37 -13.42
C PRO A 182 1.34 9.87 -12.66
N ILE A 183 2.50 9.81 -13.32
CA ILE A 183 3.77 9.42 -12.71
C ILE A 183 4.30 10.54 -11.82
N GLU A 184 4.27 11.79 -12.30
CA GLU A 184 4.65 12.96 -11.53
C GLU A 184 3.72 13.17 -10.33
N PHE A 185 2.43 12.96 -10.52
CA PHE A 185 1.45 12.98 -9.44
C PHE A 185 1.75 11.92 -8.37
N ALA A 186 2.06 10.68 -8.80
CA ALA A 186 2.45 9.60 -7.90
C ALA A 186 3.71 9.96 -7.10
N GLU A 187 4.71 10.57 -7.75
CA GLU A 187 5.95 10.99 -7.08
C GLU A 187 5.68 12.12 -6.08
N ARG A 188 4.86 13.11 -6.43
CA ARG A 188 4.47 14.19 -5.53
C ARG A 188 3.73 13.67 -4.28
N VAL A 189 2.81 12.72 -4.45
CA VAL A 189 2.11 12.09 -3.31
C VAL A 189 3.07 11.26 -2.48
N ARG A 190 4.01 10.54 -3.12
CA ARG A 190 5.08 9.83 -2.41
C ARG A 190 5.94 10.76 -1.58
N ASP A 191 6.25 11.96 -2.09
CA ASP A 191 6.99 12.98 -1.35
C ASP A 191 6.25 13.43 -0.10
N ILE A 192 4.97 13.74 -0.22
CA ILE A 192 4.11 14.15 0.90
C ILE A 192 4.12 13.07 2.00
N ILE A 193 3.90 11.81 1.62
CA ILE A 193 3.89 10.67 2.55
C ILE A 193 5.28 10.46 3.17
N SER A 194 6.35 10.48 2.36
CA SER A 194 7.71 10.23 2.84
C SER A 194 8.19 11.28 3.84
N VAL A 195 7.90 12.55 3.58
CA VAL A 195 8.22 13.65 4.50
C VAL A 195 7.49 13.47 5.83
N ARG A 196 6.19 13.15 5.78
CA ARG A 196 5.39 12.98 7.00
C ARG A 196 5.84 11.79 7.84
N ALA A 197 6.09 10.63 7.21
CA ALA A 197 6.53 9.42 7.91
C ALA A 197 8.05 9.37 8.17
N GLY A 198 8.82 10.36 7.72
CA GLY A 198 10.27 10.36 7.85
C GLY A 198 10.94 9.19 7.11
N LEU A 199 10.47 8.90 5.89
CA LEU A 199 10.98 7.82 5.05
C LEU A 199 11.98 8.35 4.02
N LYS A 200 13.02 7.57 3.73
CA LYS A 200 13.97 7.89 2.65
C LYS A 200 13.44 7.32 1.33
N LYS A 201 13.39 8.13 0.29
CA LYS A 201 13.00 7.70 -1.05
C LYS A 201 14.14 6.94 -1.73
N VAL A 202 13.83 5.82 -2.35
CA VAL A 202 14.78 5.06 -3.18
C VAL A 202 14.25 4.94 -4.61
N PRO A 203 15.10 5.05 -5.64
CA PRO A 203 14.72 4.95 -7.05
C PRO A 203 14.59 3.47 -7.47
N TRP A 204 13.71 2.73 -6.80
CA TRP A 204 13.46 1.32 -7.04
C TRP A 204 11.96 1.06 -7.10
N ASP A 205 11.53 0.22 -8.05
CA ASP A 205 10.13 -0.10 -8.31
C ASP A 205 9.65 -1.43 -7.70
N GLY A 206 10.51 -2.13 -6.97
CA GLY A 206 10.21 -3.43 -6.37
C GLY A 206 10.19 -4.60 -7.37
N TYR A 207 10.43 -4.37 -8.67
CA TYR A 207 10.28 -5.39 -9.70
C TYR A 207 11.14 -6.64 -9.46
N LEU A 208 12.39 -6.46 -9.06
CA LEU A 208 13.34 -7.57 -8.83
C LEU A 208 12.96 -8.48 -7.65
N LYS A 209 12.06 -8.06 -6.79
CA LYS A 209 11.54 -8.90 -5.70
C LYS A 209 10.65 -10.04 -6.22
N TYR A 210 10.01 -9.83 -7.37
CA TYR A 210 9.05 -10.76 -7.96
C TYR A 210 9.53 -11.41 -9.26
N SER A 211 10.42 -10.74 -9.97
CA SER A 211 10.96 -11.21 -11.24
C SER A 211 12.43 -11.54 -11.06
N ARG A 212 12.77 -12.83 -11.16
CA ARG A 212 14.17 -13.22 -11.22
C ARG A 212 14.74 -12.72 -12.55
N PRO A 213 15.80 -11.90 -12.55
CA PRO A 213 16.43 -11.47 -13.78
C PRO A 213 16.90 -12.69 -14.57
N SER A 214 16.73 -12.64 -15.89
CA SER A 214 17.27 -13.71 -16.75
C SER A 214 18.77 -13.88 -16.49
N PRO A 215 19.34 -15.09 -16.61
CA PRO A 215 20.76 -15.33 -16.41
C PRO A 215 21.65 -14.34 -17.19
N LYS A 216 21.33 -14.07 -18.46
CA LYS A 216 22.02 -13.08 -19.30
C LYS A 216 21.99 -11.65 -18.72
N LEU A 217 20.87 -11.21 -18.18
CA LEU A 217 20.76 -9.88 -17.57
C LEU A 217 21.57 -9.79 -16.26
N ARG A 218 21.61 -10.88 -15.52
CA ARG A 218 22.38 -11.00 -14.29
C ARG A 218 23.88 -10.93 -14.58
N GLU A 219 24.38 -11.71 -15.55
CA GLU A 219 25.76 -11.69 -15.99
C GLU A 219 26.18 -10.31 -16.50
N ARG A 220 25.37 -9.68 -17.36
CA ARG A 220 25.63 -8.34 -17.86
C ARG A 220 25.73 -7.28 -16.75
N LYS A 221 24.87 -7.36 -15.74
CA LYS A 221 24.95 -6.46 -14.58
C LYS A 221 26.16 -6.74 -13.71
N GLN A 222 26.53 -8.01 -13.53
CA GLN A 222 27.76 -8.39 -12.81
C GLN A 222 29.01 -7.89 -13.52
N GLN A 223 29.08 -8.02 -14.84
CA GLN A 223 30.19 -7.48 -15.65
C GLN A 223 30.27 -5.95 -15.55
N SER A 224 29.15 -5.24 -15.73
CA SER A 224 29.11 -3.79 -15.62
C SER A 224 29.50 -3.30 -14.22
N PHE A 225 29.13 -4.03 -13.18
CA PHE A 225 29.55 -3.72 -11.81
C PHE A 225 31.05 -3.96 -11.62
N ALA A 226 31.58 -5.09 -12.09
CA ALA A 226 33.02 -5.39 -12.03
C ALA A 226 33.86 -4.34 -12.77
N GLU A 227 33.44 -3.94 -13.97
CA GLU A 227 34.08 -2.86 -14.74
C GLU A 227 34.03 -1.49 -14.02
N SER A 228 32.95 -1.21 -13.30
CA SER A 228 32.84 0.04 -12.53
C SER A 228 33.80 0.06 -11.33
N VAL A 229 33.96 -1.10 -10.67
CA VAL A 229 34.91 -1.26 -9.56
C VAL A 229 36.34 -1.15 -10.04
N LEU A 230 36.68 -1.80 -11.17
CA LEU A 230 38.01 -1.70 -11.76
C LEU A 230 38.39 -0.27 -12.14
N ARG A 231 37.48 0.45 -12.80
CA ARG A 231 37.66 1.90 -13.11
C ARG A 231 37.86 2.75 -11.85
N HIS A 232 37.23 2.42 -10.76
CA HIS A 232 37.40 3.15 -9.50
C HIS A 232 38.75 2.87 -8.84
N LEU A 233 39.29 1.66 -9.02
CA LEU A 233 40.61 1.28 -8.51
C LEU A 233 41.75 1.86 -9.36
N GLU A 234 41.56 2.03 -10.67
CA GLU A 234 42.52 2.64 -11.59
C GLU A 234 42.62 4.17 -11.44
N GLN A 235 41.63 4.81 -10.82
CA GLN A 235 41.58 6.25 -10.56
C GLN A 235 42.15 6.64 -9.19
N LYS A 236 42.59 5.71 -8.39
CA LYS A 236 43.27 5.91 -7.11
C LYS A 236 44.77 5.66 -7.24
#